data_66003beb50ddcc642496ef0d93a5553e
#
_entry.id   66003beb50ddcc642496ef0d93a5553e
#
_cell.length_a   1.000
_cell.length_b   1.000
_cell.length_c   1.000
_cell.angle_alpha   90.00
_cell.angle_beta   90.00
_cell.angle_gamma   90.00
#
_symmetry.space_group_name_H-M   'P 1'
#
loop_
_entity.id
_entity.type
_entity.pdbx_description
1 polymer ?
#
loop_
_entity_poly.entity_id
_entity_poly.type
_entity_poly.pdbx_seq_one_letter_code
_entity_poly.pdbx_strand_id
1 'polypeptide(L)'
;MAKVTGIGGVFLLSQGEGKSLSSWYVKHLGMKPEDFGGVILKWEDDNAEDGGMTVWHTADRDSEWFSPSKSSFMINYRVDDLEEMVEQLTAAGIDILQGPKYHENGVFAWIMDPDGNKVELWEAKIWDDKNKK
;
A
#
# COMPACT_ATOMS: atom_id res chain seq x y z
N MET A 1 12.90 23.64 16.19
CA MET A 1 11.79 22.92 16.83
C MET A 1 11.69 21.48 16.34
N ALA A 2 11.36 20.59 17.25
CA ALA A 2 11.16 19.19 16.85
C ALA A 2 9.91 19.05 15.98
N LYS A 3 9.91 18.07 15.09
CA LYS A 3 8.80 17.82 14.16
C LYS A 3 8.74 16.35 13.80
N VAL A 4 7.60 15.93 13.27
CA VAL A 4 7.47 14.60 12.71
C VAL A 4 8.24 14.56 11.38
N THR A 5 9.04 13.54 11.17
CA THR A 5 9.88 13.41 9.98
C THR A 5 9.45 12.25 9.07
N GLY A 6 8.54 11.41 9.52
CA GLY A 6 8.07 10.29 8.71
C GLY A 6 7.22 9.33 9.51
N ILE A 7 6.80 8.27 8.84
CA ILE A 7 6.06 7.18 9.47
C ILE A 7 7.07 6.11 9.86
N GLY A 8 7.19 5.85 11.17
CA GLY A 8 8.13 4.87 11.68
C GLY A 8 7.61 3.45 11.64
N GLY A 9 6.32 3.27 11.69
CA GLY A 9 5.72 1.95 11.62
C GLY A 9 4.22 2.00 11.45
N VAL A 10 3.66 0.87 11.03
CA VAL A 10 2.22 0.69 10.85
C VAL A 10 1.85 -0.62 11.53
N PHE A 11 0.78 -0.61 12.29
CA PHE A 11 0.32 -1.78 13.04
C PHE A 11 -1.15 -2.02 12.73
N LEU A 12 -1.47 -3.26 12.33
CA LEU A 12 -2.84 -3.65 12.03
C LEU A 12 -3.33 -4.60 13.12
N LEU A 13 -4.53 -4.32 13.63
CA LEU A 13 -5.19 -5.23 14.55
C LEU A 13 -6.02 -6.21 13.73
N SER A 14 -5.66 -7.48 13.77
CA SER A 14 -6.38 -8.49 13.01
C SER A 14 -7.73 -8.79 13.64
N GLN A 15 -8.71 -9.08 12.79
CA GLN A 15 -10.01 -9.57 13.23
C GLN A 15 -9.95 -11.04 13.66
N GLY A 16 -8.88 -11.73 13.29
CA GLY A 16 -8.61 -13.10 13.70
C GLY A 16 -7.23 -13.20 14.30
N GLU A 17 -6.38 -14.02 13.70
CA GLU A 17 -5.00 -14.16 14.14
C GLU A 17 -4.08 -13.24 13.34
N GLY A 18 -3.28 -12.43 14.03
CA GLY A 18 -2.33 -11.53 13.38
C GLY A 18 -1.37 -12.26 12.47
N LYS A 19 -0.95 -13.46 12.88
CA LYS A 19 -0.04 -14.27 12.07
C LYS A 19 -0.65 -14.68 10.74
N SER A 20 -1.95 -14.97 10.71
CA SER A 20 -2.64 -15.31 9.46
C SER A 20 -2.72 -14.12 8.55
N LEU A 21 -3.01 -12.95 9.10
CA LEU A 21 -3.07 -11.72 8.32
C LEU A 21 -1.68 -11.38 7.74
N SER A 22 -0.64 -11.43 8.56
CA SER A 22 0.70 -11.10 8.06
C SER A 22 1.18 -12.11 7.03
N SER A 23 0.82 -13.40 7.16
CA SER A 23 1.17 -14.41 6.16
C SER A 23 0.53 -14.11 4.81
N TRP A 24 -0.68 -13.57 4.81
CA TRP A 24 -1.34 -13.16 3.57
C TRP A 24 -0.55 -12.06 2.85
N TYR A 25 -0.09 -11.06 3.62
CA TYR A 25 0.71 -9.96 3.05
C TYR A 25 2.06 -10.46 2.52
N VAL A 26 2.70 -11.36 3.25
CA VAL A 26 3.96 -11.97 2.81
C VAL A 26 3.77 -12.71 1.50
N LYS A 27 2.72 -13.53 1.44
CA LYS A 27 2.46 -14.38 0.27
C LYS A 27 2.05 -13.57 -0.95
N HIS A 28 1.17 -12.59 -0.79
CA HIS A 28 0.55 -11.92 -1.92
C HIS A 28 1.17 -10.57 -2.29
N LEU A 29 1.80 -9.90 -1.34
CA LEU A 29 2.43 -8.61 -1.62
C LEU A 29 3.95 -8.65 -1.58
N GLY A 30 4.52 -9.86 -1.46
CA GLY A 30 5.96 -10.03 -1.57
C GLY A 30 6.76 -9.48 -0.39
N MET A 31 6.13 -9.33 0.76
CA MET A 31 6.83 -8.86 1.94
C MET A 31 7.72 -9.95 2.52
N LYS A 32 8.84 -9.56 3.12
CA LYS A 32 9.80 -10.48 3.68
C LYS A 32 9.74 -10.42 5.21
N PRO A 33 9.33 -11.52 5.88
CA PRO A 33 9.19 -11.50 7.33
C PRO A 33 10.55 -11.57 8.02
N GLU A 34 10.64 -10.93 9.19
CA GLU A 34 11.78 -11.01 10.08
C GLU A 34 11.49 -12.00 11.21
N ASP A 35 12.51 -12.32 12.01
CA ASP A 35 12.37 -13.31 13.07
C ASP A 35 11.30 -12.94 14.11
N PHE A 36 11.08 -11.65 14.34
CA PHE A 36 10.06 -11.21 15.31
C PHE A 36 8.62 -11.30 14.76
N GLY A 37 8.45 -11.69 13.50
CA GLY A 37 7.13 -11.87 12.89
C GLY A 37 6.62 -10.69 12.08
N GLY A 38 7.25 -9.53 12.19
CA GLY A 38 6.90 -8.37 11.40
C GLY A 38 7.77 -8.23 10.16
N VAL A 39 7.60 -7.13 9.44
CA VAL A 39 8.34 -6.81 8.23
C VAL A 39 9.02 -5.47 8.42
N ILE A 40 10.27 -5.38 8.00
CA ILE A 40 11.01 -4.11 8.01
C ILE A 40 11.16 -3.65 6.57
N LEU A 41 10.59 -2.50 6.28
CA LEU A 41 10.71 -1.85 4.97
C LEU A 41 11.72 -0.72 5.11
N LYS A 42 12.94 -0.97 4.66
CA LYS A 42 13.99 0.04 4.75
C LYS A 42 13.81 1.05 3.64
N TRP A 43 13.89 2.33 3.96
CA TRP A 43 13.71 3.39 2.98
C TRP A 43 14.75 3.32 1.86
N GLU A 44 15.96 2.89 2.18
CA GLU A 44 17.03 2.73 1.17
C GLU A 44 16.74 1.65 0.13
N ASP A 45 15.85 0.70 0.44
CA ASP A 45 15.48 -0.39 -0.47
C ASP A 45 14.34 0.00 -1.41
N ASP A 46 13.75 1.16 -1.24
CA ASP A 46 12.74 1.68 -2.16
C ASP A 46 13.46 2.32 -3.35
N ASN A 47 13.21 1.82 -4.54
CA ASN A 47 13.90 2.24 -5.76
C ASN A 47 13.32 3.52 -6.37
N ALA A 48 12.72 4.37 -5.57
CA ALA A 48 12.16 5.63 -6.07
C ALA A 48 13.28 6.56 -6.53
N GLU A 49 13.22 6.99 -7.77
CA GLU A 49 14.21 7.90 -8.36
C GLU A 49 14.20 9.27 -7.68
N ASP A 50 13.08 9.65 -7.12
CA ASP A 50 12.92 10.94 -6.44
C ASP A 50 13.20 10.87 -4.94
N GLY A 51 13.81 9.77 -4.48
CA GLY A 51 14.17 9.58 -3.08
C GLY A 51 13.07 8.97 -2.21
N GLY A 52 11.93 8.67 -2.80
CA GLY A 52 10.81 8.10 -2.09
C GLY A 52 10.09 9.07 -1.16
N MET A 53 8.86 8.75 -0.83
CA MET A 53 8.08 9.59 0.09
C MET A 53 6.92 8.78 0.65
N THR A 54 6.44 9.21 1.80
CA THR A 54 5.21 8.70 2.38
C THR A 54 4.20 9.84 2.40
N VAL A 55 3.03 9.60 1.82
CA VAL A 55 1.95 10.58 1.83
C VAL A 55 1.05 10.30 3.03
N TRP A 56 0.77 11.33 3.81
CA TRP A 56 -0.14 11.25 4.94
C TRP A 56 -1.31 12.20 4.68
N HIS A 57 -2.52 11.68 4.73
CA HIS A 57 -3.71 12.45 4.36
C HIS A 57 -4.91 12.01 5.17
N THR A 58 -5.84 12.90 5.34
CA THR A 58 -7.11 12.61 5.99
C THR A 58 -8.24 12.74 4.98
N ALA A 59 -9.36 12.06 5.28
CA ALA A 59 -10.57 12.16 4.48
C ALA A 59 -11.73 12.53 5.39
N ASP A 60 -12.75 13.17 4.82
CA ASP A 60 -13.96 13.51 5.57
C ASP A 60 -14.75 12.24 5.86
N ARG A 61 -15.59 12.30 6.91
CA ARG A 61 -16.32 11.11 7.38
C ARG A 61 -17.24 10.50 6.32
N ASP A 62 -17.69 11.26 5.36
CA ASP A 62 -18.57 10.79 4.29
C ASP A 62 -17.82 10.47 3.00
N SER A 63 -16.49 10.42 3.05
CA SER A 63 -15.66 10.08 1.90
C SER A 63 -15.90 8.64 1.44
N GLU A 64 -15.89 8.44 0.13
CA GLU A 64 -16.01 7.12 -0.48
C GLU A 64 -14.66 6.47 -0.74
N TRP A 65 -13.56 7.12 -0.36
CA TRP A 65 -12.22 6.60 -0.65
C TRP A 65 -11.97 5.22 -0.05
N PHE A 66 -12.57 4.96 1.11
CA PHE A 66 -12.32 3.72 1.86
C PHE A 66 -13.30 2.61 1.49
N SER A 67 -14.36 2.95 0.75
CA SER A 67 -15.38 1.99 0.35
C SER A 67 -14.77 0.88 -0.54
N PRO A 68 -15.16 -0.39 -0.38
CA PRO A 68 -16.22 -0.89 0.49
C PRO A 68 -15.75 -1.24 1.91
N SER A 69 -14.52 -0.90 2.28
CA SER A 69 -14.03 -1.14 3.64
C SER A 69 -14.75 -0.28 4.65
N LYS A 70 -14.91 -0.82 5.86
CA LYS A 70 -15.47 -0.07 7.00
C LYS A 70 -14.38 0.32 8.00
N SER A 71 -13.13 0.02 7.67
CA SER A 71 -12.00 0.42 8.49
C SER A 71 -11.81 1.93 8.43
N SER A 72 -11.24 2.49 9.48
CA SER A 72 -10.98 3.93 9.58
C SER A 72 -9.65 4.35 8.97
N PHE A 73 -8.99 3.43 8.29
CA PHE A 73 -7.72 3.71 7.62
C PHE A 73 -7.64 2.98 6.28
N MET A 74 -6.74 3.43 5.44
CA MET A 74 -6.34 2.72 4.22
C MET A 74 -4.85 2.92 4.08
N ILE A 75 -4.12 1.83 3.89
CA ILE A 75 -2.67 1.90 3.73
C ILE A 75 -2.34 1.78 2.26
N ASN A 76 -1.44 2.65 1.81
CA ASN A 76 -0.88 2.62 0.48
C ASN A 76 0.48 1.91 0.58
N TYR A 77 0.67 0.88 -0.22
CA TYR A 77 1.95 0.18 -0.31
C TYR A 77 2.58 0.51 -1.66
N ARG A 78 3.82 0.98 -1.62
CA ARG A 78 4.58 1.22 -2.85
C ARG A 78 5.03 -0.12 -3.41
N VAL A 79 4.89 -0.29 -4.72
CA VAL A 79 5.33 -1.50 -5.42
C VAL A 79 6.26 -1.10 -6.57
N ASP A 80 7.13 -2.01 -6.95
CA ASP A 80 8.10 -1.74 -8.02
C ASP A 80 7.49 -1.90 -9.42
N ASP A 81 6.45 -2.71 -9.58
CA ASP A 81 5.80 -2.94 -10.87
C ASP A 81 4.32 -3.22 -10.62
N LEU A 82 3.49 -2.23 -10.82
CA LEU A 82 2.06 -2.32 -10.51
C LEU A 82 1.33 -3.30 -11.44
N GLU A 83 1.64 -3.26 -12.71
CA GLU A 83 0.98 -4.16 -13.67
C GLU A 83 1.30 -5.62 -13.36
N GLU A 84 2.56 -5.93 -13.08
CA GLU A 84 2.96 -7.28 -12.69
C GLU A 84 2.28 -7.69 -11.38
N MET A 85 2.20 -6.79 -10.42
CA MET A 85 1.51 -7.04 -9.16
C MET A 85 0.04 -7.40 -9.40
N VAL A 86 -0.65 -6.67 -10.26
CA VAL A 86 -2.05 -6.94 -10.60
C VAL A 86 -2.19 -8.31 -11.26
N GLU A 87 -1.26 -8.67 -12.15
CA GLU A 87 -1.28 -9.99 -12.78
C GLU A 87 -1.10 -11.11 -11.75
N GLN A 88 -0.15 -10.93 -10.83
CA GLN A 88 0.10 -11.92 -9.77
C GLN A 88 -1.11 -12.08 -8.84
N LEU A 89 -1.74 -10.99 -8.47
CA LEU A 89 -2.91 -11.02 -7.60
C LEU A 89 -4.09 -11.69 -8.30
N THR A 90 -4.32 -11.36 -9.56
CA THR A 90 -5.39 -11.94 -10.35
C THR A 90 -5.18 -13.46 -10.48
N ALA A 91 -3.95 -13.90 -10.76
CA ALA A 91 -3.62 -15.31 -10.87
C ALA A 91 -3.82 -16.05 -9.56
N ALA A 92 -3.67 -15.37 -8.43
CA ALA A 92 -3.88 -15.94 -7.09
C ALA A 92 -5.34 -15.90 -6.65
N GLY A 93 -6.25 -15.43 -7.51
CA GLY A 93 -7.68 -15.39 -7.19
C GLY A 93 -8.09 -14.19 -6.35
N ILE A 94 -7.26 -13.18 -6.26
CA ILE A 94 -7.56 -11.96 -5.51
C ILE A 94 -8.24 -10.95 -6.42
N ASP A 95 -9.41 -10.48 -6.01
CA ASP A 95 -10.17 -9.52 -6.81
C ASP A 95 -9.52 -8.16 -6.79
N ILE A 96 -9.41 -7.54 -7.96
CA ILE A 96 -8.96 -6.17 -8.09
C ILE A 96 -10.19 -5.29 -8.05
N LEU A 97 -10.33 -4.47 -7.01
CA LEU A 97 -11.48 -3.58 -6.89
C LEU A 97 -11.49 -2.54 -8.00
N GLN A 98 -10.32 -2.01 -8.32
CA GLN A 98 -10.16 -1.00 -9.34
C GLN A 98 -8.70 -0.94 -9.78
N GLY A 99 -8.47 -0.63 -11.04
CA GLY A 99 -7.13 -0.44 -11.59
C GLY A 99 -6.69 -1.57 -12.53
N PRO A 100 -5.54 -1.45 -13.16
CA PRO A 100 -4.58 -0.35 -13.01
C PRO A 100 -5.15 1.00 -13.47
N LYS A 101 -4.84 2.04 -12.74
CA LYS A 101 -5.29 3.38 -13.05
C LYS A 101 -4.08 4.30 -13.13
N TYR A 102 -3.94 4.99 -14.25
CA TYR A 102 -2.75 5.77 -14.56
C TYR A 102 -2.98 7.25 -14.26
N HIS A 103 -2.08 7.84 -13.48
CA HIS A 103 -2.09 9.24 -13.12
C HIS A 103 -0.69 9.81 -13.32
N GLU A 104 -0.57 11.13 -13.25
CA GLU A 104 0.71 11.80 -13.43
C GLU A 104 1.74 11.44 -12.37
N ASN A 105 1.27 11.00 -11.18
CA ASN A 105 2.17 10.60 -10.08
C ASN A 105 2.34 9.09 -9.96
N GLY A 106 1.85 8.32 -10.91
CA GLY A 106 2.08 6.88 -10.94
C GLY A 106 0.87 6.06 -11.34
N VAL A 107 0.98 4.78 -11.09
CA VAL A 107 -0.05 3.79 -11.43
C VAL A 107 -0.59 3.20 -10.13
N PHE A 108 -1.90 3.08 -10.05
CA PHE A 108 -2.59 2.65 -8.83
C PHE A 108 -3.50 1.47 -9.07
N ALA A 109 -3.70 0.66 -8.04
CA ALA A 109 -4.76 -0.37 -7.99
C ALA A 109 -5.22 -0.53 -6.55
N TRP A 110 -6.40 -1.09 -6.37
CA TRP A 110 -7.01 -1.26 -5.05
C TRP A 110 -7.53 -2.68 -4.90
N ILE A 111 -7.28 -3.26 -3.72
CA ILE A 111 -7.75 -4.59 -3.35
C ILE A 111 -8.27 -4.56 -1.92
N MET A 112 -8.83 -5.69 -1.46
CA MET A 112 -9.20 -5.87 -0.05
C MET A 112 -8.31 -6.93 0.56
N ASP A 113 -7.88 -6.73 1.80
CA ASP A 113 -7.19 -7.80 2.53
C ASP A 113 -8.22 -8.74 3.18
N PRO A 114 -7.78 -9.86 3.79
CA PRO A 114 -8.73 -10.82 4.38
C PRO A 114 -9.56 -10.26 5.53
N ASP A 115 -9.10 -9.20 6.18
CA ASP A 115 -9.81 -8.58 7.31
C ASP A 115 -10.73 -7.44 6.87
N GLY A 116 -10.91 -7.27 5.55
CA GLY A 116 -11.80 -6.23 5.05
C GLY A 116 -11.18 -4.84 5.01
N ASN A 117 -9.86 -4.75 5.08
CA ASN A 117 -9.18 -3.47 4.91
C ASN A 117 -8.90 -3.22 3.44
N LYS A 118 -9.27 -2.05 2.96
CA LYS A 118 -8.91 -1.66 1.60
C LYS A 118 -7.44 -1.30 1.54
N VAL A 119 -6.78 -1.79 0.51
CA VAL A 119 -5.34 -1.60 0.30
C VAL A 119 -5.16 -0.85 -1.01
N GLU A 120 -4.36 0.20 -0.99
CA GLU A 120 -3.96 0.91 -2.19
C GLU A 120 -2.55 0.49 -2.57
N LEU A 121 -2.34 0.15 -3.83
CA LEU A 121 -1.04 -0.23 -4.36
C LEU A 121 -0.59 0.84 -5.34
N TRP A 122 0.66 1.25 -5.26
CA TRP A 122 1.15 2.41 -5.98
C TRP A 122 2.57 2.20 -6.51
N GLU A 123 2.69 2.22 -7.82
CA GLU A 123 3.99 2.35 -8.46
C GLU A 123 4.20 3.83 -8.74
N ALA A 124 5.04 4.47 -7.94
CA ALA A 124 5.23 5.91 -7.99
C ALA A 124 6.07 6.31 -9.20
N LYS A 125 5.78 7.48 -9.75
CA LYS A 125 6.60 8.12 -10.75
C LYS A 125 7.22 9.36 -10.15
N ILE A 126 8.28 9.86 -10.77
CA ILE A 126 8.93 11.08 -10.31
C ILE A 126 7.90 12.22 -10.30
N TRP A 127 7.79 12.84 -9.14
CA TRP A 127 6.86 13.93 -8.95
C TRP A 127 7.57 15.25 -9.21
N ASP A 128 7.74 15.60 -10.48
CA ASP A 128 8.37 16.86 -10.87
C ASP A 128 7.43 17.64 -11.82
N ASP A 129 7.90 18.77 -12.30
CA ASP A 129 7.07 19.64 -13.15
C ASP A 129 6.63 18.94 -14.43
N LYS A 130 7.39 17.99 -14.94
CA LYS A 130 7.02 17.22 -16.12
C LYS A 130 5.85 16.29 -15.83
N ASN A 131 5.83 15.71 -14.64
CA ASN A 131 4.80 14.75 -14.26
C ASN A 131 3.52 15.42 -13.78
N LYS A 132 3.58 16.68 -13.43
CA LYS A 132 2.44 17.43 -12.94
C LYS A 132 1.52 17.95 -14.06
N LYS A 133 1.91 17.80 -15.28
CA LYS A 133 1.17 18.33 -16.42
C LYS A 133 0.01 17.47 -16.84
#